data_9975c1f1ee8fa0f200ff0d8ab243ea01
#
_entry.id   9975c1f1ee8fa0f200ff0d8ab243ea01
#
_cell.length_a   1.000
_cell.length_b   1.000
_cell.length_c   1.000
_cell.angle_alpha   90.00
_cell.angle_beta   90.00
_cell.angle_gamma   90.00
#
_symmetry.space_group_name_H-M   'P 1'
#
loop_
_entity.id
_entity.type
_entity.pdbx_description
1 polymer ?
#
loop_
_entity_poly.entity_id
_entity_poly.type
_entity_poly.pdbx_seq_one_letter_code
_entity_poly.pdbx_strand_id
1 'polypeptide(L)'
;MPLYDRTYSEEADEIIGTMPSWIVRWGITLIFVLLALLFLGCYFIRYPQTVTGTITLTTVPPPVDVTAPHTGIAEAVATEGQTVAKGDVLVLYATRDEYREVQHLEKSLWLPTDETLPDDLRFSYAAYRANGSEATLQQLTSAIAQWKAQHVVEAPADGRVTLLNSGPYRRQTTAGELLASILPAAETEVVGRLHLPAASRGDVEPG
;
A
#
# COMPACT_ATOMS: atom_id res chain seq x y z
N MET A 1 69.15 28.81 -72.79
CA MET A 1 68.29 28.44 -71.69
C MET A 1 66.87 28.69 -72.17
N PRO A 2 66.07 27.64 -72.40
CA PRO A 2 64.73 27.80 -72.95
C PRO A 2 63.70 28.06 -71.82
N LEU A 3 62.86 29.05 -72.06
CA LEU A 3 61.69 29.42 -71.34
C LEU A 3 60.67 28.29 -71.48
N TYR A 4 60.24 27.75 -70.34
CA TYR A 4 59.18 26.72 -70.27
C TYR A 4 57.85 27.47 -70.38
N ASP A 5 57.29 27.44 -71.60
CA ASP A 5 55.92 27.93 -71.88
C ASP A 5 54.93 26.96 -71.34
N ARG A 6 54.21 27.32 -70.26
CA ARG A 6 53.06 26.59 -69.76
C ARG A 6 51.85 26.98 -70.58
N THR A 7 51.65 26.28 -71.67
CA THR A 7 50.37 26.25 -72.33
C THR A 7 49.40 25.45 -71.43
N TYR A 8 48.69 26.16 -70.56
CA TYR A 8 47.43 25.60 -69.95
C TYR A 8 46.52 25.43 -71.10
N SER A 9 46.11 24.20 -71.35
CA SER A 9 45.14 23.80 -72.38
C SER A 9 43.82 24.47 -72.12
N GLU A 10 43.39 25.32 -73.07
CA GLU A 10 42.05 25.97 -73.12
C GLU A 10 40.91 24.94 -73.07
N GLU A 11 41.20 23.64 -73.28
CA GLU A 11 40.28 22.51 -73.22
C GLU A 11 39.82 22.17 -71.79
N ALA A 12 40.52 22.62 -70.75
CA ALA A 12 40.12 22.40 -69.37
C ALA A 12 39.05 23.38 -68.87
N ASP A 13 38.96 24.55 -69.44
CA ASP A 13 37.95 25.58 -69.09
C ASP A 13 36.63 25.34 -69.74
N GLU A 14 36.54 24.49 -70.80
CA GLU A 14 35.30 24.19 -71.49
C GLU A 14 34.48 23.11 -70.76
N ILE A 15 35.13 22.33 -69.91
CA ILE A 15 34.48 21.29 -69.13
C ILE A 15 33.89 21.80 -67.78
N ILE A 16 34.51 22.87 -67.26
CA ILE A 16 33.99 23.55 -66.06
C ILE A 16 33.15 24.73 -66.55
N GLY A 17 31.92 24.41 -66.95
CA GLY A 17 30.97 25.47 -67.34
C GLY A 17 30.86 26.49 -66.21
N THR A 18 31.15 27.76 -66.54
CA THR A 18 31.09 28.90 -65.64
C THR A 18 29.66 28.92 -65.03
N MET A 19 29.53 28.51 -63.79
CA MET A 19 28.25 28.59 -63.08
C MET A 19 27.75 30.04 -63.16
N PRO A 20 26.57 30.29 -63.70
CA PRO A 20 26.05 31.66 -63.76
C PRO A 20 26.00 32.25 -62.37
N SER A 21 26.62 33.40 -62.15
CA SER A 21 26.72 34.11 -60.87
C SER A 21 25.38 34.36 -60.22
N TRP A 22 24.31 34.32 -61.02
CA TRP A 22 22.91 34.37 -60.62
C TRP A 22 22.50 33.16 -59.78
N ILE A 23 22.90 31.94 -60.16
CA ILE A 23 22.56 30.69 -59.43
C ILE A 23 23.24 30.65 -58.05
N VAL A 24 24.49 31.13 -57.97
CA VAL A 24 25.23 31.17 -56.68
C VAL A 24 24.58 32.18 -55.73
N ARG A 25 24.22 33.36 -56.22
CA ARG A 25 23.60 34.42 -55.38
C ARG A 25 22.18 34.01 -54.92
N TRP A 26 21.38 33.47 -55.79
CA TRP A 26 19.99 33.03 -55.44
C TRP A 26 20.02 31.71 -54.71
N GLY A 27 20.93 30.80 -54.99
CA GLY A 27 21.10 29.53 -54.31
C GLY A 27 21.40 29.70 -52.81
N ILE A 28 22.32 30.58 -52.46
CA ILE A 28 22.66 30.90 -51.07
C ILE A 28 21.44 31.51 -50.36
N THR A 29 20.73 32.43 -51.01
CA THR A 29 19.53 33.07 -50.44
C THR A 29 18.41 32.05 -50.21
N LEU A 30 18.21 31.14 -51.16
CA LEU A 30 17.20 30.08 -51.05
C LEU A 30 17.52 29.12 -49.89
N ILE A 31 18.80 28.72 -49.75
CA ILE A 31 19.24 27.89 -48.63
C ILE A 31 19.01 28.61 -47.29
N PHE A 32 19.34 29.91 -47.24
CA PHE A 32 19.13 30.70 -46.02
C PHE A 32 17.67 30.82 -45.63
N VAL A 33 16.79 31.03 -46.58
CA VAL A 33 15.32 31.08 -46.39
C VAL A 33 14.79 29.72 -45.91
N LEU A 34 15.26 28.62 -46.51
CA LEU A 34 14.87 27.27 -46.15
C LEU A 34 15.32 26.93 -44.72
N LEU A 35 16.55 27.34 -44.36
CA LEU A 35 17.09 27.15 -43.02
C LEU A 35 16.32 27.99 -41.97
N ALA A 36 15.99 29.24 -42.32
CA ALA A 36 15.19 30.10 -41.45
C ALA A 36 13.75 29.54 -41.25
N LEU A 37 13.17 28.96 -42.27
CA LEU A 37 11.86 28.31 -42.23
C LEU A 37 11.89 27.02 -41.36
N LEU A 38 12.97 26.27 -41.44
CA LEU A 38 13.23 25.09 -40.59
C LEU A 38 13.34 25.50 -39.12
N PHE A 39 14.14 26.53 -38.79
CA PHE A 39 14.24 27.03 -37.42
C PHE A 39 12.89 27.55 -36.89
N LEU A 40 12.14 28.25 -37.71
CA LEU A 40 10.80 28.72 -37.37
C LEU A 40 9.87 27.54 -37.09
N GLY A 41 9.94 26.48 -37.90
CA GLY A 41 9.17 25.25 -37.67
C GLY A 41 9.54 24.57 -36.36
N CYS A 42 10.83 24.47 -36.04
CA CYS A 42 11.32 23.90 -34.76
C CYS A 42 10.83 24.70 -33.54
N TYR A 43 10.68 26.03 -33.68
CA TYR A 43 10.17 26.88 -32.58
C TYR A 43 8.69 26.58 -32.25
N PHE A 44 7.89 26.19 -33.26
CA PHE A 44 6.47 25.86 -33.04
C PHE A 44 6.23 24.46 -32.50
N ILE A 45 7.19 23.54 -32.61
CA ILE A 45 7.04 22.16 -32.13
C ILE A 45 7.32 22.13 -30.62
N ARG A 46 6.25 22.12 -29.85
CA ARG A 46 6.31 21.82 -28.40
C ARG A 46 6.31 20.30 -28.21
N TYR A 47 7.38 19.75 -27.67
CA TYR A 47 7.41 18.34 -27.29
C TYR A 47 6.67 18.15 -25.98
N PRO A 48 5.59 17.36 -25.94
CA PRO A 48 4.97 16.99 -24.68
C PRO A 48 5.98 16.15 -23.90
N GLN A 49 6.36 16.61 -22.71
CA GLN A 49 7.19 15.82 -21.80
C GLN A 49 6.27 14.85 -21.06
N THR A 50 6.49 13.55 -21.26
CA THR A 50 5.78 12.51 -20.53
C THR A 50 6.59 12.13 -19.31
N VAL A 51 6.02 12.36 -18.14
CA VAL A 51 6.63 11.96 -16.87
C VAL A 51 5.99 10.67 -16.42
N THR A 52 6.80 9.63 -16.27
CA THR A 52 6.34 8.36 -15.74
C THR A 52 6.38 8.41 -14.22
N GLY A 53 5.23 8.31 -13.58
CA GLY A 53 5.09 8.27 -12.12
C GLY A 53 4.38 7.00 -11.68
N THR A 54 4.68 6.54 -10.46
CA THR A 54 3.96 5.45 -9.83
C THR A 54 2.83 6.04 -8.98
N ILE A 55 1.60 5.64 -9.27
CA ILE A 55 0.43 6.02 -8.46
C ILE A 55 0.13 4.88 -7.51
N THR A 56 0.16 5.17 -6.22
CA THR A 56 -0.33 4.26 -5.18
C THR A 56 -1.72 4.74 -4.77
N LEU A 57 -2.72 3.94 -5.08
CA LEU A 57 -4.08 4.17 -4.63
C LEU A 57 -4.21 3.65 -3.20
N THR A 58 -4.63 4.49 -2.29
CA THR A 58 -4.95 4.11 -0.90
C THR A 58 -6.29 4.70 -0.50
N THR A 59 -6.92 4.06 0.45
CA THR A 59 -8.16 4.57 1.04
C THR A 59 -7.84 5.42 2.26
N VAL A 60 -8.65 6.42 2.52
CA VAL A 60 -8.59 7.22 3.74
C VAL A 60 -9.93 7.07 4.45
N PRO A 61 -9.94 6.55 5.68
CA PRO A 61 -8.82 6.02 6.45
C PRO A 61 -8.25 4.69 5.88
N PRO A 62 -6.96 4.39 6.09
CA PRO A 62 -6.35 3.16 5.62
C PRO A 62 -6.94 1.94 6.35
N PRO A 63 -6.91 0.74 5.73
CA PRO A 63 -7.28 -0.48 6.41
C PRO A 63 -6.41 -0.71 7.65
N VAL A 64 -7.01 -1.28 8.67
CA VAL A 64 -6.31 -1.63 9.92
C VAL A 64 -6.01 -3.11 9.91
N ASP A 65 -4.74 -3.44 9.92
CA ASP A 65 -4.28 -4.82 9.93
C ASP A 65 -4.25 -5.38 11.34
N VAL A 66 -4.81 -6.57 11.49
CA VAL A 66 -4.85 -7.33 12.74
C VAL A 66 -3.91 -8.51 12.61
N THR A 67 -2.88 -8.55 13.45
CA THR A 67 -1.85 -9.59 13.41
C THR A 67 -1.95 -10.54 14.59
N ALA A 68 -1.41 -11.75 14.42
CA ALA A 68 -1.33 -12.77 15.45
C ALA A 68 -0.45 -12.32 16.63
N PRO A 69 -0.96 -12.31 17.86
CA PRO A 69 -0.18 -11.90 19.04
C PRO A 69 0.91 -12.92 19.38
N HIS A 70 0.68 -14.19 19.09
CA HIS A 70 1.62 -15.29 19.35
C HIS A 70 1.42 -16.44 18.38
N THR A 71 2.35 -17.39 18.40
CA THR A 71 2.22 -18.63 17.63
C THR A 71 1.26 -19.58 18.34
N GLY A 72 0.26 -20.09 17.62
CA GLY A 72 -0.73 -21.00 18.21
C GLY A 72 -1.74 -21.49 17.19
N ILE A 73 -2.72 -22.25 17.65
CA ILE A 73 -3.83 -22.71 16.82
C ILE A 73 -4.98 -21.71 16.96
N ALA A 74 -5.29 -21.03 15.87
CA ALA A 74 -6.32 -20.02 15.80
C ALA A 74 -7.54 -20.50 15.00
N GLU A 75 -8.72 -20.05 15.40
CA GLU A 75 -9.99 -20.28 14.71
C GLU A 75 -10.66 -18.95 14.43
N ALA A 76 -11.03 -18.70 13.18
CA ALA A 76 -11.81 -17.50 12.83
C ALA A 76 -13.26 -17.63 13.32
N VAL A 77 -13.72 -16.58 13.99
CA VAL A 77 -15.12 -16.41 14.40
C VAL A 77 -15.86 -15.50 13.44
N ALA A 78 -15.21 -14.41 13.01
CA ALA A 78 -15.73 -13.51 11.99
C ALA A 78 -15.66 -14.16 10.61
N THR A 79 -16.45 -13.64 9.68
CA THR A 79 -16.44 -14.02 8.27
C THR A 79 -16.00 -12.85 7.41
N GLU A 80 -15.38 -13.15 6.28
CA GLU A 80 -14.98 -12.11 5.30
C GLU A 80 -16.22 -11.38 4.79
N GLY A 81 -16.13 -10.05 4.72
CA GLY A 81 -17.25 -9.18 4.36
C GLY A 81 -18.20 -8.83 5.50
N GLN A 82 -18.03 -9.40 6.69
CA GLN A 82 -18.82 -9.08 7.87
C GLN A 82 -18.52 -7.67 8.39
N THR A 83 -19.56 -6.94 8.81
CA THR A 83 -19.39 -5.70 9.56
C THR A 83 -19.19 -6.04 11.03
N VAL A 84 -18.14 -5.45 11.61
CA VAL A 84 -17.73 -5.66 13.00
C VAL A 84 -17.64 -4.32 13.72
N ALA A 85 -17.96 -4.33 15.00
CA ALA A 85 -17.74 -3.20 15.90
C ALA A 85 -16.40 -3.37 16.63
N LYS A 86 -15.87 -2.27 17.12
CA LYS A 86 -14.66 -2.30 17.97
C LYS A 86 -14.92 -3.19 19.19
N GLY A 87 -14.03 -4.16 19.43
CA GLY A 87 -14.15 -5.15 20.50
C GLY A 87 -14.86 -6.44 20.09
N ASP A 88 -15.41 -6.53 18.87
CA ASP A 88 -15.94 -7.79 18.35
C ASP A 88 -14.83 -8.82 18.16
N VAL A 89 -15.12 -10.08 18.45
CA VAL A 89 -14.16 -11.17 18.33
C VAL A 89 -13.97 -11.56 16.87
N LEU A 90 -12.74 -11.47 16.41
CA LEU A 90 -12.36 -11.88 15.06
C LEU A 90 -11.81 -13.30 15.02
N VAL A 91 -10.87 -13.61 15.93
CA VAL A 91 -10.16 -14.88 15.98
C VAL A 91 -10.00 -15.34 17.41
N LEU A 92 -10.14 -16.65 17.63
CA LEU A 92 -9.95 -17.31 18.92
C LEU A 92 -8.76 -18.27 18.89
N TYR A 93 -7.91 -18.19 19.91
CA TYR A 93 -6.87 -19.17 20.18
C TYR A 93 -7.31 -20.25 21.19
N ALA A 94 -8.41 -20.00 21.89
CA ALA A 94 -9.09 -20.95 22.75
C ALA A 94 -10.19 -21.71 21.97
N THR A 95 -10.80 -22.70 22.62
CA THR A 95 -12.02 -23.32 22.09
C THR A 95 -13.22 -22.39 22.27
N ARG A 96 -14.23 -22.55 21.42
CA ARG A 96 -15.46 -21.75 21.53
C ARG A 96 -16.19 -21.98 22.86
N ASP A 97 -16.05 -23.18 23.41
CA ASP A 97 -16.71 -23.52 24.69
C ASP A 97 -15.99 -22.84 25.86
N GLU A 98 -14.65 -22.87 25.91
CA GLU A 98 -13.86 -22.10 26.89
C GLU A 98 -14.18 -20.62 26.83
N TYR A 99 -14.24 -20.05 25.62
CA TYR A 99 -14.57 -18.63 25.45
C TYR A 99 -15.97 -18.30 25.97
N ARG A 100 -16.94 -19.16 25.69
CA ARG A 100 -18.33 -18.98 26.17
C ARG A 100 -18.42 -19.04 27.70
N GLU A 101 -17.69 -19.95 28.32
CA GLU A 101 -17.64 -20.06 29.79
C GLU A 101 -17.00 -18.84 30.43
N VAL A 102 -15.88 -18.35 29.85
CA VAL A 102 -15.22 -17.12 30.32
C VAL A 102 -16.14 -15.91 30.16
N GLN A 103 -16.87 -15.78 29.04
CA GLN A 103 -17.89 -14.74 28.88
C GLN A 103 -18.99 -14.82 29.92
N HIS A 104 -19.44 -16.05 30.22
CA HIS A 104 -20.49 -16.26 31.23
C HIS A 104 -19.99 -15.88 32.62
N LEU A 105 -18.73 -16.26 32.95
CA LEU A 105 -18.08 -15.88 34.19
C LEU A 105 -17.94 -14.37 34.33
N GLU A 106 -17.51 -13.67 33.27
CA GLU A 106 -17.38 -12.21 33.26
C GLU A 106 -18.71 -11.50 33.54
N LYS A 107 -19.82 -12.01 32.99
CA LYS A 107 -21.14 -11.40 33.13
C LYS A 107 -21.81 -11.69 34.46
N SER A 108 -21.70 -12.91 34.95
CA SER A 108 -22.46 -13.38 36.14
C SER A 108 -21.60 -13.52 37.38
N LEU A 109 -20.29 -13.57 37.25
CA LEU A 109 -19.32 -13.87 38.32
C LEU A 109 -19.61 -15.19 39.04
N TRP A 110 -20.40 -16.05 38.44
CA TRP A 110 -20.82 -17.34 39.00
C TRP A 110 -20.89 -18.40 37.89
N LEU A 111 -20.36 -19.58 38.18
CA LEU A 111 -20.48 -20.76 37.33
C LEU A 111 -20.93 -21.95 38.20
N PRO A 112 -21.81 -22.81 37.65
CA PRO A 112 -22.30 -24.02 38.36
C PRO A 112 -21.15 -25.02 38.59
N THR A 113 -20.19 -25.08 37.66
CA THR A 113 -19.05 -25.98 37.67
C THR A 113 -17.82 -25.25 37.19
N ASP A 114 -16.68 -25.48 37.83
CA ASP A 114 -15.37 -24.92 37.46
C ASP A 114 -14.58 -25.87 36.56
N GLU A 115 -15.15 -27.01 36.22
CA GLU A 115 -14.46 -28.06 35.44
C GLU A 115 -14.23 -27.70 33.99
N THR A 116 -15.08 -26.83 33.43
CA THR A 116 -15.00 -26.33 32.05
C THR A 116 -14.16 -25.06 31.91
N LEU A 117 -13.77 -24.46 33.04
CA LEU A 117 -12.91 -23.25 33.02
C LEU A 117 -11.47 -23.58 32.56
N PRO A 118 -10.84 -22.68 31.80
CA PRO A 118 -9.41 -22.77 31.55
C PRO A 118 -8.60 -22.87 32.84
N ASP A 119 -7.55 -23.67 32.82
CA ASP A 119 -6.71 -23.92 34.00
C ASP A 119 -6.15 -22.64 34.61
N ASP A 120 -5.82 -21.65 33.77
CA ASP A 120 -5.32 -20.34 34.15
C ASP A 120 -6.29 -19.54 35.03
N LEU A 121 -7.61 -19.76 34.86
CA LEU A 121 -8.65 -19.03 35.58
C LEU A 121 -9.17 -19.79 36.82
N ARG A 122 -8.98 -21.10 36.89
CA ARG A 122 -9.52 -21.94 37.98
C ARG A 122 -9.04 -21.47 39.36
N PHE A 123 -7.75 -21.14 39.48
CA PHE A 123 -7.21 -20.71 40.78
C PHE A 123 -7.82 -19.38 41.24
N SER A 124 -7.90 -18.39 40.35
CA SER A 124 -8.46 -17.07 40.67
C SER A 124 -9.95 -17.15 40.97
N TYR A 125 -10.69 -18.01 40.25
CA TYR A 125 -12.08 -18.25 40.49
C TYR A 125 -12.36 -18.98 41.82
N ALA A 126 -11.56 -20.00 42.14
CA ALA A 126 -11.66 -20.71 43.44
C ALA A 126 -11.36 -19.77 44.62
N ALA A 127 -10.36 -18.90 44.51
CA ALA A 127 -10.07 -17.89 45.52
C ALA A 127 -11.21 -16.91 45.72
N TYR A 128 -11.84 -16.47 44.63
CA TYR A 128 -13.02 -15.60 44.68
C TYR A 128 -14.21 -16.30 45.34
N ARG A 129 -14.50 -17.55 44.96
CA ARG A 129 -15.58 -18.35 45.57
C ARG A 129 -15.37 -18.57 47.06
N ALA A 130 -14.13 -18.75 47.51
CA ALA A 130 -13.81 -19.02 48.92
C ALA A 130 -13.99 -17.78 49.79
N ASN A 131 -13.58 -16.61 49.35
CA ASN A 131 -13.52 -15.41 50.18
C ASN A 131 -14.47 -14.26 49.74
N GLY A 132 -14.85 -14.18 48.46
CA GLY A 132 -15.72 -13.10 47.95
C GLY A 132 -15.25 -11.68 48.25
N SER A 133 -13.97 -11.51 48.53
CA SER A 133 -13.40 -10.21 48.88
C SER A 133 -13.13 -9.35 47.61
N GLU A 134 -13.11 -8.03 47.78
CA GLU A 134 -12.79 -7.11 46.67
C GLU A 134 -11.44 -7.42 46.04
N ALA A 135 -10.46 -7.81 46.85
CA ALA A 135 -9.14 -8.20 46.36
C ALA A 135 -9.18 -9.44 45.47
N THR A 136 -9.95 -10.47 45.84
CA THR A 136 -10.10 -11.68 45.03
C THR A 136 -10.95 -11.42 43.79
N LEU A 137 -11.92 -10.51 43.83
CA LEU A 137 -12.64 -10.04 42.66
C LEU A 137 -11.72 -9.31 41.67
N GLN A 138 -10.88 -8.41 42.13
CA GLN A 138 -9.88 -7.73 41.30
C GLN A 138 -8.89 -8.71 40.70
N GLN A 139 -8.46 -9.70 41.46
CA GLN A 139 -7.58 -10.76 40.97
C GLN A 139 -8.26 -11.58 39.88
N LEU A 140 -9.54 -11.96 40.04
CA LEU A 140 -10.30 -12.69 39.05
C LEU A 140 -10.50 -11.87 37.76
N THR A 141 -10.91 -10.60 37.90
CA THR A 141 -11.13 -9.73 36.75
C THR A 141 -9.83 -9.47 35.97
N SER A 142 -8.70 -9.31 36.67
CA SER A 142 -7.40 -9.15 36.01
C SER A 142 -6.97 -10.45 35.30
N ALA A 143 -7.23 -11.61 35.88
CA ALA A 143 -6.96 -12.91 35.28
C ALA A 143 -7.80 -13.12 34.00
N ILE A 144 -9.09 -12.78 34.04
CA ILE A 144 -9.98 -12.83 32.85
C ILE A 144 -9.44 -11.90 31.76
N ALA A 145 -9.07 -10.66 32.09
CA ALA A 145 -8.53 -9.72 31.12
C ALA A 145 -7.23 -10.22 30.49
N GLN A 146 -6.34 -10.79 31.29
CA GLN A 146 -5.08 -11.38 30.81
C GLN A 146 -5.35 -12.60 29.90
N TRP A 147 -6.25 -13.48 30.29
CA TRP A 147 -6.64 -14.62 29.46
C TRP A 147 -7.22 -14.17 28.12
N LYS A 148 -8.13 -13.17 28.11
CA LYS A 148 -8.68 -12.61 26.88
C LYS A 148 -7.59 -12.02 25.98
N ALA A 149 -6.66 -11.27 26.54
CA ALA A 149 -5.54 -10.67 25.78
C ALA A 149 -4.64 -11.72 25.10
N GLN A 150 -4.59 -12.93 25.66
CA GLN A 150 -3.79 -14.03 25.10
C GLN A 150 -4.59 -14.89 24.10
N HIS A 151 -5.90 -15.09 24.33
CA HIS A 151 -6.67 -16.08 23.60
C HIS A 151 -7.70 -15.47 22.64
N VAL A 152 -7.96 -14.17 22.73
CA VAL A 152 -8.99 -13.49 21.91
C VAL A 152 -8.36 -12.36 21.13
N VAL A 153 -8.58 -12.38 19.83
CA VAL A 153 -8.21 -11.26 18.95
C VAL A 153 -9.46 -10.49 18.60
N GLU A 154 -9.55 -9.27 19.09
CA GLU A 154 -10.70 -8.37 18.93
C GLU A 154 -10.46 -7.35 17.81
N ALA A 155 -11.55 -6.83 17.24
CA ALA A 155 -11.50 -5.77 16.26
C ALA A 155 -11.01 -4.45 16.91
N PRO A 156 -9.95 -3.82 16.40
CA PRO A 156 -9.41 -2.56 16.94
C PRO A 156 -10.28 -1.35 16.60
N ALA A 157 -11.13 -1.44 15.57
CA ALA A 157 -12.00 -0.37 15.10
C ALA A 157 -13.29 -0.93 14.48
N ASP A 158 -14.29 -0.06 14.39
CA ASP A 158 -15.53 -0.37 13.64
C ASP A 158 -15.22 -0.41 12.15
N GLY A 159 -15.76 -1.42 11.46
CA GLY A 159 -15.51 -1.54 10.03
C GLY A 159 -15.99 -2.84 9.43
N ARG A 160 -15.53 -3.09 8.20
CA ARG A 160 -15.83 -4.31 7.47
C ARG A 160 -14.57 -5.16 7.31
N VAL A 161 -14.66 -6.43 7.62
CA VAL A 161 -13.56 -7.39 7.41
C VAL A 161 -13.36 -7.59 5.91
N THR A 162 -12.20 -7.18 5.39
CA THR A 162 -11.88 -7.26 3.94
C THR A 162 -10.96 -8.42 3.60
N LEU A 163 -10.13 -8.83 4.54
CA LEU A 163 -9.26 -9.99 4.43
C LEU A 163 -9.36 -10.78 5.73
N LEU A 164 -9.61 -12.06 5.62
CA LEU A 164 -9.56 -12.99 6.74
C LEU A 164 -8.68 -14.17 6.34
N ASN A 165 -7.45 -14.16 6.82
CA ASN A 165 -6.47 -15.19 6.48
C ASN A 165 -6.65 -16.48 7.31
N SER A 166 -7.48 -16.42 8.35
CA SER A 166 -7.90 -17.59 9.13
C SER A 166 -9.20 -18.11 8.55
N GLY A 167 -9.19 -19.31 7.99
CA GLY A 167 -10.43 -19.98 7.54
C GLY A 167 -11.31 -20.41 8.71
N PRO A 168 -12.51 -20.98 8.44
CA PRO A 168 -13.46 -21.43 9.47
C PRO A 168 -12.92 -22.62 10.29
N TYR A 169 -11.79 -23.16 9.92
CA TYR A 169 -11.13 -24.28 10.59
C TYR A 169 -9.97 -23.79 11.44
N ARG A 170 -9.72 -24.50 12.55
CA ARG A 170 -8.56 -24.28 13.41
C ARG A 170 -7.28 -24.48 12.61
N ARG A 171 -6.43 -23.46 12.56
CA ARG A 171 -5.16 -23.43 11.82
C ARG A 171 -4.03 -22.96 12.71
N GLN A 172 -2.85 -23.51 12.49
CA GLN A 172 -1.66 -22.99 13.12
C GLN A 172 -1.26 -21.65 12.48
N THR A 173 -1.04 -20.65 13.33
CA THR A 173 -0.58 -19.30 12.96
C THR A 173 0.73 -19.01 13.66
N THR A 174 1.53 -18.11 13.06
CA THR A 174 2.80 -17.64 13.63
C THR A 174 2.65 -16.23 14.16
N ALA A 175 3.39 -15.89 15.20
CA ALA A 175 3.40 -14.52 15.75
C ALA A 175 3.72 -13.50 14.66
N GLY A 176 2.94 -12.40 14.58
CA GLY A 176 3.06 -11.37 13.57
C GLY A 176 2.41 -11.70 12.22
N GLU A 177 1.84 -12.90 12.04
CA GLU A 177 1.10 -13.25 10.83
C GLU A 177 -0.18 -12.42 10.73
N LEU A 178 -0.50 -11.92 9.50
CA LEU A 178 -1.71 -11.17 9.24
C LEU A 178 -2.93 -12.09 9.35
N LEU A 179 -3.80 -11.83 10.31
CA LEU A 179 -5.02 -12.61 10.55
C LEU A 179 -6.23 -12.02 9.82
N ALA A 180 -6.40 -10.71 9.91
CA ALA A 180 -7.52 -9.99 9.31
C ALA A 180 -7.11 -8.58 8.93
N SER A 181 -7.83 -7.99 7.98
CA SER A 181 -7.75 -6.56 7.66
C SER A 181 -9.15 -5.97 7.73
N ILE A 182 -9.28 -4.84 8.43
CA ILE A 182 -10.56 -4.17 8.65
C ILE A 182 -10.54 -2.84 7.90
N LEU A 183 -11.51 -2.66 7.03
CA LEU A 183 -11.75 -1.38 6.39
C LEU A 183 -12.71 -0.58 7.31
N PRO A 184 -12.27 0.56 7.87
CA PRO A 184 -13.11 1.38 8.73
C PRO A 184 -14.39 1.83 8.03
N ALA A 185 -15.48 1.93 8.80
CA ALA A 185 -16.81 2.28 8.30
C ALA A 185 -16.98 3.78 7.94
N ALA A 186 -15.94 4.61 8.17
CA ALA A 186 -15.95 6.03 7.76
C ALA A 186 -16.07 6.14 6.24
N GLU A 187 -16.59 7.27 5.75
CA GLU A 187 -16.65 7.54 4.31
C GLU A 187 -15.26 7.32 3.71
N THR A 188 -15.18 6.32 2.85
CA THR A 188 -13.91 5.89 2.26
C THR A 188 -13.63 6.73 1.03
N GLU A 189 -12.74 7.70 1.17
CA GLU A 189 -12.21 8.45 0.05
C GLU A 189 -11.00 7.71 -0.54
N VAL A 190 -11.01 7.52 -1.87
CA VAL A 190 -9.87 6.93 -2.56
C VAL A 190 -8.90 8.04 -2.93
N VAL A 191 -7.74 8.04 -2.30
CA VAL A 191 -6.70 9.04 -2.54
C VAL A 191 -5.54 8.39 -3.31
N GLY A 192 -5.20 8.99 -4.45
CA GLY A 192 -4.03 8.61 -5.23
C GLY A 192 -2.80 9.40 -4.77
N ARG A 193 -1.77 8.73 -4.29
CA ARG A 193 -0.45 9.34 -4.06
C ARG A 193 0.42 9.12 -5.29
N LEU A 194 0.75 10.22 -5.99
CA LEU A 194 1.64 10.20 -7.13
C LEU A 194 3.08 10.41 -6.66
N HIS A 195 3.93 9.42 -6.87
CA HIS A 195 5.37 9.54 -6.66
C HIS A 195 6.04 9.94 -7.96
N LEU A 196 6.51 11.19 -8.02
CA LEU A 196 7.27 11.71 -9.15
C LEU A 196 8.77 11.68 -8.82
N PRO A 197 9.64 11.30 -9.76
CA PRO A 197 11.08 11.44 -9.58
C PRO A 197 11.45 12.91 -9.42
N ALA A 198 12.44 13.20 -8.57
CA ALA A 198 12.83 14.58 -8.22
C ALA A 198 13.22 15.44 -9.43
N ALA A 199 13.69 14.82 -10.52
CA ALA A 199 14.03 15.49 -11.76
C ALA A 199 12.83 16.12 -12.51
N SER A 200 11.61 15.68 -12.22
CA SER A 200 10.37 16.13 -12.89
C SER A 200 9.59 17.18 -12.10
N ARG A 201 10.14 17.65 -10.99
CA ARG A 201 9.43 18.52 -10.03
C ARG A 201 9.06 19.90 -10.56
N GLY A 202 9.76 20.36 -11.63
CA GLY A 202 9.52 21.66 -12.24
C GLY A 202 8.46 21.68 -13.36
N ASP A 203 8.05 20.51 -13.84
CA ASP A 203 7.22 20.39 -15.05
C ASP A 203 5.75 20.04 -14.73
N VAL A 204 5.39 19.90 -13.46
CA VAL A 204 4.02 19.54 -13.03
C VAL A 204 3.36 20.74 -12.38
N GLU A 205 2.41 21.34 -13.08
CA GLU A 205 1.51 22.35 -12.51
C GLU A 205 0.34 21.62 -11.83
N PRO A 206 -0.02 22.00 -10.58
CA PRO A 206 -1.23 21.49 -9.96
C PRO A 206 -2.45 22.02 -10.72
N GLY A 207 -3.26 21.11 -11.23
CA GLY A 207 -4.56 21.41 -11.89
C GLY A 207 -5.64 21.74 -10.88
#